data_387a9a3e10cfaf96e0f65a86db85a39a
#
_entry.id   387a9a3e10cfaf96e0f65a86db85a39a
#
_cell.length_a   1.000
_cell.length_b   1.000
_cell.length_c   1.000
_cell.angle_alpha   90.00
_cell.angle_beta   90.00
_cell.angle_gamma   90.00
#
_symmetry.space_group_name_H-M   'P 1'
#
loop_
_entity.id
_entity.type
_entity.pdbx_description
1 polymer ?
#
loop_
_entity_poly.entity_id
_entity_poly.type
_entity_poly.pdbx_seq_one_letter_code
_entity_poly.pdbx_strand_id
1 'polypeptide(L)'
;MLIRRIADGDQLAMRTLFGRHRVNLYRWLLRLVGEEALAEDLLSEVFLDVWRQAASFEARSSVSTWLLAIARYKALSARRRRPDAELDEAIVSTVADPADGPELVLQKKDEAELLRQSLAKLSPEHGEVIDLVYYHGKSVREVAEIVGAPEATVKTRMFYARKKLAELVAAA
;
A
#
# COMPACT_ATOMS: atom_id res chain seq x y z
N MET A 1 -1.96 -24.30 1.07
CA MET A 1 -1.72 -22.87 1.36
C MET A 1 -0.24 -22.58 1.19
N LEU A 2 0.12 -21.53 0.43
CA LEU A 2 1.53 -21.21 0.07
C LEU A 2 2.44 -21.01 1.30
N ILE A 3 1.95 -20.31 2.33
CA ILE A 3 2.78 -20.00 3.52
C ILE A 3 3.26 -21.26 4.24
N ARG A 4 2.45 -22.30 4.35
CA ARG A 4 2.91 -23.57 4.95
C ARG A 4 4.02 -24.22 4.12
N ARG A 5 3.89 -24.24 2.81
CA ARG A 5 4.93 -24.75 1.93
C ARG A 5 6.23 -23.95 2.04
N ILE A 6 6.12 -22.62 2.19
CA ILE A 6 7.29 -21.76 2.43
C ILE A 6 7.95 -22.10 3.76
N ALA A 7 7.15 -22.33 4.81
CA ALA A 7 7.65 -22.76 6.13
C ALA A 7 8.42 -24.10 6.05
N ASP A 8 8.02 -24.99 5.12
CA ASP A 8 8.69 -26.26 4.83
C ASP A 8 9.89 -26.10 3.88
N GLY A 9 10.26 -24.89 3.50
CA GLY A 9 11.40 -24.59 2.64
C GLY A 9 11.13 -24.66 1.12
N ASP A 10 9.86 -24.63 0.70
CA ASP A 10 9.49 -24.69 -0.72
C ASP A 10 9.76 -23.36 -1.44
N GLN A 11 10.85 -23.33 -2.22
CA GLN A 11 11.24 -22.15 -2.99
C GLN A 11 10.25 -21.80 -4.11
N LEU A 12 9.57 -22.78 -4.70
CA LEU A 12 8.58 -22.54 -5.75
C LEU A 12 7.34 -21.83 -5.17
N ALA A 13 6.91 -22.24 -3.97
CA ALA A 13 5.85 -21.56 -3.24
C ALA A 13 6.24 -20.11 -2.94
N MET A 14 7.48 -19.84 -2.57
CA MET A 14 7.99 -18.49 -2.32
C MET A 14 7.99 -17.64 -3.60
N ARG A 15 8.45 -18.18 -4.71
CA ARG A 15 8.40 -17.49 -6.02
C ARG A 15 6.96 -17.16 -6.43
N THR A 16 6.03 -18.07 -6.19
CA THR A 16 4.61 -17.86 -6.47
C THR A 16 4.03 -16.74 -5.61
N LEU A 17 4.34 -16.72 -4.33
CA LEU A 17 3.91 -15.66 -3.41
C LEU A 17 4.47 -14.30 -3.84
N PHE A 18 5.76 -14.24 -4.14
CA PHE A 18 6.43 -13.05 -4.64
C PHE A 18 5.74 -12.53 -5.92
N GLY A 19 5.53 -13.39 -6.91
CA GLY A 19 4.88 -13.02 -8.16
C GLY A 19 3.47 -12.44 -7.97
N ARG A 20 2.71 -12.95 -7.00
CA ARG A 20 1.36 -12.48 -6.70
C ARG A 20 1.30 -11.11 -6.01
N HIS A 21 2.26 -10.82 -5.14
CA HIS A 21 2.16 -9.69 -4.20
C HIS A 21 3.16 -8.57 -4.46
N ARG A 22 4.23 -8.80 -5.25
CA ARG A 22 5.33 -7.83 -5.42
C ARG A 22 4.89 -6.47 -5.90
N VAL A 23 3.97 -6.41 -6.87
CA VAL A 23 3.52 -5.13 -7.47
C VAL A 23 2.75 -4.30 -6.45
N ASN A 24 1.80 -4.91 -5.75
CA ASN A 24 1.01 -4.22 -4.74
C ASN A 24 1.85 -3.77 -3.54
N LEU A 25 2.77 -4.64 -3.09
CA LEU A 25 3.68 -4.29 -1.99
C LEU A 25 4.68 -3.21 -2.38
N TYR A 26 5.23 -3.26 -3.60
CA TYR A 26 6.12 -2.21 -4.10
C TYR A 26 5.42 -0.85 -4.12
N ARG A 27 4.19 -0.77 -4.67
CA ARG A 27 3.40 0.46 -4.68
C ARG A 27 3.10 0.99 -3.28
N TRP A 28 2.75 0.10 -2.37
CA TRP A 28 2.53 0.43 -0.96
C TRP A 28 3.80 1.01 -0.31
N LEU A 29 4.93 0.34 -0.48
CA LEU A 29 6.22 0.80 0.01
C LEU A 29 6.63 2.14 -0.61
N LEU A 30 6.52 2.27 -1.92
CA LEU A 30 6.84 3.52 -2.63
C LEU A 30 6.01 4.70 -2.11
N ARG A 31 4.71 4.48 -1.88
CA ARG A 31 3.84 5.48 -1.27
C ARG A 31 4.33 5.90 0.12
N LEU A 32 4.78 4.94 0.92
CA LEU A 32 5.21 5.21 2.30
C LEU A 32 6.58 5.88 2.40
N VAL A 33 7.50 5.58 1.49
CA VAL A 33 8.89 6.07 1.57
C VAL A 33 9.24 7.13 0.53
N GLY A 34 8.53 7.20 -0.60
CA GLY A 34 8.72 8.20 -1.65
C GLY A 34 10.00 8.04 -2.48
N GLU A 35 10.77 6.96 -2.32
CA GLU A 35 12.04 6.71 -3.00
C GLU A 35 12.04 5.30 -3.61
N GLU A 36 12.23 5.20 -4.93
CA GLU A 36 12.16 3.92 -5.65
C GLU A 36 13.20 2.90 -5.18
N ALA A 37 14.45 3.33 -5.05
CA ALA A 37 15.54 2.44 -4.61
C ALA A 37 15.27 1.88 -3.20
N LEU A 38 14.83 2.72 -2.28
CA LEU A 38 14.48 2.29 -0.93
C LEU A 38 13.26 1.36 -0.92
N ALA A 39 12.25 1.64 -1.75
CA ALA A 39 11.08 0.77 -1.87
C ALA A 39 11.46 -0.62 -2.39
N GLU A 40 12.36 -0.72 -3.36
CA GLU A 40 12.89 -2.00 -3.86
C GLU A 40 13.66 -2.78 -2.80
N ASP A 41 14.53 -2.10 -2.05
CA ASP A 41 15.29 -2.71 -0.95
C ASP A 41 14.35 -3.24 0.14
N LEU A 42 13.36 -2.44 0.54
CA LEU A 42 12.37 -2.85 1.53
C LEU A 42 11.48 -3.99 1.05
N LEU A 43 11.13 -4.02 -0.25
CA LEU A 43 10.39 -5.13 -0.83
C LEU A 43 11.17 -6.45 -0.67
N SER A 44 12.45 -6.44 -0.95
CA SER A 44 13.32 -7.61 -0.76
C SER A 44 13.40 -8.02 0.71
N GLU A 45 13.51 -7.06 1.63
CA GLU A 45 13.50 -7.33 3.07
C GLU A 45 12.17 -7.92 3.57
N VAL A 46 11.03 -7.46 3.05
CA VAL A 46 9.71 -8.02 3.39
C VAL A 46 9.67 -9.52 3.05
N PHE A 47 10.08 -9.90 1.83
CA PHE A 47 10.05 -11.30 1.43
C PHE A 47 11.10 -12.17 2.14
N LEU A 48 12.22 -11.58 2.52
CA LEU A 48 13.20 -12.26 3.38
C LEU A 48 12.62 -12.56 4.78
N ASP A 49 11.89 -11.59 5.35
CA ASP A 49 11.19 -11.81 6.63
C ASP A 49 10.06 -12.84 6.50
N VAL A 50 9.33 -12.83 5.39
CA VAL A 50 8.33 -13.86 5.10
C VAL A 50 8.96 -15.25 5.10
N TRP A 51 10.10 -15.42 4.43
CA TRP A 51 10.84 -16.69 4.42
C TRP A 51 11.21 -17.15 5.83
N ARG A 52 11.69 -16.23 6.64
CA ARG A 52 12.14 -16.54 8.03
C ARG A 52 10.96 -16.80 8.99
N GLN A 53 9.83 -16.13 8.77
CA GLN A 53 8.70 -16.11 9.70
C GLN A 53 7.50 -16.93 9.24
N ALA A 54 7.58 -17.59 8.08
CA ALA A 54 6.46 -18.36 7.52
C ALA A 54 5.88 -19.40 8.50
N ALA A 55 6.74 -20.04 9.29
CA ALA A 55 6.34 -21.03 10.29
C ALA A 55 5.51 -20.43 11.44
N SER A 56 5.67 -19.14 11.74
CA SER A 56 4.95 -18.44 12.81
C SER A 56 3.64 -17.79 12.35
N PHE A 57 3.31 -17.87 11.07
CA PHE A 57 2.07 -17.32 10.54
C PHE A 57 0.85 -18.11 11.03
N GLU A 58 0.05 -17.50 11.88
CA GLU A 58 -1.10 -18.14 12.52
C GLU A 58 -2.42 -18.03 11.72
N ALA A 59 -2.39 -17.45 10.53
CA ALA A 59 -3.57 -17.25 9.68
C ALA A 59 -4.73 -16.47 10.34
N ARG A 60 -4.44 -15.60 11.30
CA ARG A 60 -5.44 -14.73 11.93
C ARG A 60 -5.94 -13.64 10.98
N SER A 61 -5.15 -13.28 10.00
CA SER A 61 -5.49 -12.37 8.90
C SER A 61 -5.18 -13.01 7.56
N SER A 62 -5.61 -12.37 6.47
CA SER A 62 -5.20 -12.79 5.13
C SER A 62 -3.68 -12.59 4.94
N VAL A 63 -3.09 -13.37 4.03
CA VAL A 63 -1.67 -13.24 3.69
C VAL A 63 -1.36 -11.82 3.21
N SER A 64 -2.21 -11.23 2.37
CA SER A 64 -1.99 -9.86 1.88
C SER A 64 -2.03 -8.82 3.00
N THR A 65 -2.90 -8.95 3.98
CA THR A 65 -2.95 -8.07 5.15
C THR A 65 -1.67 -8.21 5.99
N TRP A 66 -1.22 -9.41 6.23
CA TRP A 66 0.04 -9.68 6.93
C TRP A 66 1.25 -9.07 6.21
N LEU A 67 1.34 -9.24 4.89
CA LEU A 67 2.41 -8.66 4.07
C LEU A 67 2.40 -7.13 4.11
N LEU A 68 1.23 -6.50 4.00
CA LEU A 68 1.10 -5.04 4.09
C LEU A 68 1.51 -4.50 5.48
N ALA A 69 1.20 -5.23 6.54
CA ALA A 69 1.61 -4.86 7.90
C ALA A 69 3.15 -4.93 8.08
N ILE A 70 3.78 -6.00 7.58
CA ILE A 70 5.26 -6.12 7.59
C ILE A 70 5.89 -4.99 6.79
N ALA A 71 5.41 -4.73 5.59
CA ALA A 71 5.91 -3.68 4.72
C ALA A 71 5.80 -2.29 5.38
N ARG A 72 4.65 -1.99 6.00
CA ARG A 72 4.45 -0.74 6.72
C ARG A 72 5.43 -0.58 7.88
N TYR A 73 5.61 -1.60 8.68
CA TYR A 73 6.58 -1.58 9.79
C TYR A 73 7.98 -1.25 9.29
N LYS A 74 8.44 -1.90 8.22
CA LYS A 74 9.74 -1.66 7.61
C LYS A 74 9.87 -0.25 7.04
N ALA A 75 8.86 0.24 6.35
CA ALA A 75 8.84 1.58 5.78
C ALA A 75 8.93 2.66 6.86
N LEU A 76 8.13 2.55 7.93
CA LEU A 76 8.16 3.49 9.04
C LEU A 76 9.50 3.44 9.81
N SER A 77 10.09 2.26 9.95
CA SER A 77 11.41 2.09 10.55
C SER A 77 12.51 2.74 9.71
N ALA A 78 12.47 2.58 8.39
CA ALA A 78 13.40 3.21 7.46
C ALA A 78 13.29 4.75 7.50
N ARG A 79 12.07 5.29 7.53
CA ARG A 79 11.82 6.74 7.64
C ARG A 79 12.36 7.33 8.95
N ARG A 80 12.21 6.63 10.05
CA ARG A 80 12.76 7.06 11.35
C ARG A 80 14.29 7.15 11.35
N ARG A 81 14.96 6.34 10.55
CA ARG A 81 16.43 6.36 10.40
C ARG A 81 16.92 7.48 9.49
N ARG A 82 16.03 8.07 8.67
CA ARG A 82 16.33 9.14 7.71
C ARG A 82 15.33 10.29 7.86
N PRO A 83 15.35 11.03 8.97
CA PRO A 83 14.35 12.07 9.25
C PRO A 83 14.37 13.24 8.26
N ASP A 84 15.50 13.49 7.58
CA ASP A 84 15.71 14.63 6.67
C ASP A 84 15.41 14.29 5.19
N ALA A 85 14.95 13.08 4.87
CA ALA A 85 14.54 12.74 3.51
C ALA A 85 13.21 13.43 3.20
N GLU A 86 13.23 14.44 2.32
CA GLU A 86 12.01 15.01 1.74
C GLU A 86 11.27 13.90 1.00
N LEU A 87 9.97 13.81 1.28
CA LEU A 87 9.08 12.94 0.54
C LEU A 87 8.88 13.56 -0.84
N ASP A 88 9.54 13.01 -1.86
CA ASP A 88 9.14 13.30 -3.24
C ASP A 88 7.66 12.95 -3.38
N GLU A 89 6.88 13.90 -3.91
CA GLU A 89 5.44 13.74 -4.09
C GLU A 89 5.14 12.42 -4.81
N ALA A 90 4.37 11.58 -4.15
CA ALA A 90 4.16 10.19 -4.49
C ALA A 90 3.79 10.00 -5.97
N ILE A 91 4.61 9.26 -6.68
CA ILE A 91 4.32 8.79 -8.03
C ILE A 91 3.25 7.70 -7.93
N VAL A 92 1.99 8.09 -8.01
CA VAL A 92 0.89 7.13 -8.21
C VAL A 92 0.77 6.88 -9.70
N SER A 93 1.40 5.82 -10.19
CA SER A 93 1.22 5.41 -11.58
C SER A 93 -0.16 4.76 -11.74
N THR A 94 -1.05 5.42 -12.46
CA THR A 94 -2.27 4.81 -12.98
C THR A 94 -1.92 3.94 -14.18
N VAL A 95 -2.19 2.65 -14.08
CA VAL A 95 -2.13 1.75 -15.24
C VAL A 95 -3.41 1.96 -16.04
N ALA A 96 -3.30 2.47 -17.28
CA ALA A 96 -4.42 2.58 -18.19
C ALA A 96 -4.90 1.19 -18.63
N ASP A 97 -6.22 1.01 -18.73
CA ASP A 97 -6.79 -0.21 -19.30
C ASP A 97 -6.54 -0.21 -20.82
N PRO A 98 -5.93 -1.28 -21.38
CA PRO A 98 -5.64 -1.36 -22.81
C PRO A 98 -6.87 -1.34 -23.74
N ALA A 99 -8.07 -1.53 -23.18
CA ALA A 99 -9.34 -1.54 -23.93
C ALA A 99 -9.93 -0.14 -24.17
N ASP A 100 -9.39 0.90 -23.57
CA ASP A 100 -9.90 2.27 -23.67
C ASP A 100 -9.46 2.97 -24.97
N GLY A 101 -10.39 3.68 -25.62
CA GLY A 101 -10.08 4.55 -26.76
C GLY A 101 -9.29 5.80 -26.36
N PRO A 102 -8.62 6.50 -27.33
CA PRO A 102 -7.71 7.62 -27.04
C PRO A 102 -8.34 8.77 -26.25
N GLU A 103 -9.59 9.13 -26.52
CA GLU A 103 -10.30 10.21 -25.83
C GLU A 103 -10.66 9.81 -24.40
N LEU A 104 -11.11 8.57 -24.20
CA LEU A 104 -11.42 8.03 -22.88
C LEU A 104 -10.15 7.87 -22.03
N VAL A 105 -9.03 7.51 -22.66
CA VAL A 105 -7.73 7.42 -21.99
C VAL A 105 -7.24 8.80 -21.53
N LEU A 106 -7.43 9.86 -22.34
CA LEU A 106 -7.09 11.23 -21.96
C LEU A 106 -7.95 11.72 -20.78
N GLN A 107 -9.26 11.57 -20.86
CA GLN A 107 -10.18 11.95 -19.78
C GLN A 107 -9.87 11.20 -18.47
N LYS A 108 -9.63 9.89 -18.55
CA LYS A 108 -9.21 9.10 -17.39
C LYS A 108 -7.86 9.52 -16.82
N LYS A 109 -6.92 9.98 -17.68
CA LYS A 109 -5.63 10.53 -17.22
C LYS A 109 -5.80 11.83 -16.46
N ASP A 110 -6.66 12.73 -16.93
CA ASP A 110 -6.93 14.01 -16.26
C ASP A 110 -7.64 13.81 -14.95
N GLU A 111 -8.64 12.93 -14.90
CA GLU A 111 -9.34 12.55 -13.66
C GLU A 111 -8.40 11.86 -12.66
N ALA A 112 -7.53 10.98 -13.15
CA ALA A 112 -6.54 10.29 -12.34
C ALA A 112 -5.47 11.25 -11.80
N GLU A 113 -5.06 12.24 -12.59
CA GLU A 113 -4.12 13.28 -12.16
C GLU A 113 -4.74 14.17 -11.09
N LEU A 114 -5.99 14.61 -11.27
CA LEU A 114 -6.72 15.37 -10.27
C LEU A 114 -6.86 14.59 -8.97
N LEU A 115 -7.23 13.31 -9.05
CA LEU A 115 -7.34 12.45 -7.88
C LEU A 115 -5.98 12.28 -7.19
N ARG A 116 -4.91 12.09 -7.94
CA ARG A 116 -3.55 11.97 -7.40
C ARG A 116 -3.13 13.25 -6.66
N GLN A 117 -3.35 14.42 -7.26
CA GLN A 117 -3.06 15.71 -6.66
C GLN A 117 -3.90 15.94 -5.39
N SER A 118 -5.15 15.51 -5.41
CA SER A 118 -6.03 15.60 -4.25
C SER A 118 -5.59 14.67 -3.12
N LEU A 119 -5.19 13.44 -3.45
CA LEU A 119 -4.64 12.48 -2.49
C LEU A 119 -3.33 12.96 -1.86
N ALA A 120 -2.47 13.61 -2.63
CA ALA A 120 -1.22 14.20 -2.13
C ALA A 120 -1.43 15.32 -1.10
N LYS A 121 -2.59 15.99 -1.16
CA LYS A 121 -2.97 17.04 -0.19
C LYS A 121 -3.57 16.49 1.11
N LEU A 122 -3.84 15.20 1.20
CA LEU A 122 -4.29 14.57 2.44
C LEU A 122 -3.13 14.44 3.42
N SER A 123 -3.45 14.44 4.73
CA SER A 123 -2.46 14.04 5.72
C SER A 123 -1.98 12.61 5.46
N PRO A 124 -0.75 12.23 5.87
CA PRO A 124 -0.25 10.88 5.70
C PRO A 124 -1.20 9.81 6.24
N GLU A 125 -1.79 10.03 7.39
CA GLU A 125 -2.74 9.10 8.03
C GLU A 125 -4.05 8.94 7.24
N HIS A 126 -4.58 10.03 6.69
CA HIS A 126 -5.78 10.01 5.86
C HIS A 126 -5.52 9.36 4.50
N GLY A 127 -4.41 9.70 3.86
CA GLY A 127 -3.99 9.09 2.61
C GLY A 127 -3.76 7.59 2.73
N GLU A 128 -3.17 7.15 3.82
CA GLU A 128 -2.90 5.74 4.11
C GLU A 128 -4.19 4.91 4.20
N VAL A 129 -5.19 5.35 4.94
CA VAL A 129 -6.46 4.61 5.07
C VAL A 129 -7.25 4.58 3.76
N ILE A 130 -7.24 5.65 3.00
CA ILE A 130 -7.85 5.72 1.66
C ILE A 130 -7.19 4.70 0.72
N ASP A 131 -5.87 4.66 0.69
CA ASP A 131 -5.12 3.74 -0.16
C ASP A 131 -5.40 2.27 0.20
N LEU A 132 -5.39 1.94 1.48
CA LEU A 132 -5.66 0.59 1.95
C LEU A 132 -7.07 0.13 1.61
N VAL A 133 -8.08 0.98 1.76
CA VAL A 133 -9.47 0.63 1.46
C VAL A 133 -9.73 0.56 -0.03
N TYR A 134 -9.37 1.60 -0.80
CA TYR A 134 -9.76 1.70 -2.20
C TYR A 134 -8.82 1.02 -3.16
N TYR A 135 -7.51 1.09 -2.94
CA TYR A 135 -6.54 0.43 -3.82
C TYR A 135 -6.30 -1.03 -3.43
N HIS A 136 -6.07 -1.28 -2.14
CA HIS A 136 -5.78 -2.64 -1.65
C HIS A 136 -7.02 -3.44 -1.27
N GLY A 137 -8.21 -2.85 -1.33
CA GLY A 137 -9.48 -3.53 -1.08
C GLY A 137 -9.64 -4.04 0.36
N LYS A 138 -9.04 -3.35 1.34
CA LYS A 138 -9.08 -3.79 2.73
C LYS A 138 -10.33 -3.31 3.46
N SER A 139 -10.86 -4.17 4.32
CA SER A 139 -11.92 -3.82 5.27
C SER A 139 -11.38 -2.90 6.38
N VAL A 140 -12.28 -2.21 7.06
CA VAL A 140 -11.91 -1.37 8.23
C VAL A 140 -11.12 -2.18 9.26
N ARG A 141 -11.52 -3.42 9.52
CA ARG A 141 -10.82 -4.32 10.45
C ARG A 141 -9.39 -4.62 9.99
N GLU A 142 -9.22 -4.97 8.72
CA GLU A 142 -7.89 -5.24 8.15
C GLU A 142 -7.01 -3.98 8.15
N VAL A 143 -7.58 -2.82 7.83
CA VAL A 143 -6.86 -1.54 7.93
C VAL A 143 -6.41 -1.27 9.35
N ALA A 144 -7.27 -1.50 10.35
CA ALA A 144 -6.93 -1.36 11.76
C ALA A 144 -5.75 -2.26 12.17
N GLU A 145 -5.71 -3.50 11.69
CA GLU A 145 -4.59 -4.42 11.89
C GLU A 145 -3.30 -3.91 11.23
N ILE A 146 -3.38 -3.40 10.00
CA ILE A 146 -2.21 -2.91 9.24
C ILE A 146 -1.62 -1.65 9.88
N VAL A 147 -2.46 -0.68 10.24
CA VAL A 147 -1.99 0.61 10.77
C VAL A 147 -1.79 0.63 12.28
N GLY A 148 -2.20 -0.43 12.97
CA GLY A 148 -2.07 -0.54 14.42
C GLY A 148 -2.94 0.47 15.19
N ALA A 149 -4.15 0.73 14.72
CA ALA A 149 -5.11 1.64 15.34
C ALA A 149 -6.47 0.95 15.56
N PRO A 150 -7.29 1.43 16.53
CA PRO A 150 -8.65 0.94 16.70
C PRO A 150 -9.52 1.14 15.44
N GLU A 151 -10.48 0.26 15.20
CA GLU A 151 -11.42 0.38 14.08
C GLU A 151 -12.18 1.71 14.11
N ALA A 152 -12.55 2.20 15.29
CA ALA A 152 -13.19 3.51 15.45
C ALA A 152 -12.32 4.67 14.92
N THR A 153 -11.01 4.62 15.16
CA THR A 153 -10.04 5.58 14.64
C THR A 153 -9.96 5.50 13.11
N VAL A 154 -9.92 4.29 12.55
CA VAL A 154 -9.93 4.07 11.11
C VAL A 154 -11.19 4.66 10.47
N LYS A 155 -12.36 4.41 11.04
CA LYS A 155 -13.64 4.97 10.56
C LYS A 155 -13.63 6.50 10.58
N THR A 156 -13.13 7.11 11.63
CA THR A 156 -12.99 8.57 11.75
C THR A 156 -12.05 9.13 10.70
N ARG A 157 -10.88 8.52 10.52
CA ARG A 157 -9.91 8.90 9.47
C ARG A 157 -10.53 8.78 8.07
N MET A 158 -11.28 7.72 7.81
CA MET A 158 -12.00 7.53 6.54
C MET A 158 -13.03 8.61 6.29
N PHE A 159 -13.81 8.97 7.31
CA PHE A 159 -14.80 10.02 7.20
C PHE A 159 -14.17 11.37 6.82
N TYR A 160 -13.15 11.79 7.54
CA TYR A 160 -12.48 13.08 7.27
C TYR A 160 -11.69 13.07 5.96
N ALA A 161 -11.06 11.94 5.62
CA ALA A 161 -10.35 11.79 4.36
C ALA A 161 -11.30 11.94 3.15
N ARG A 162 -12.46 11.29 3.18
CA ARG A 162 -13.49 11.41 2.13
C ARG A 162 -14.03 12.83 2.04
N LYS A 163 -14.32 13.46 3.18
CA LYS A 163 -14.79 14.84 3.23
C LYS A 163 -13.78 15.78 2.58
N LYS A 164 -12.50 15.66 2.94
CA LYS A 164 -11.43 16.48 2.37
C LYS A 164 -11.23 16.25 0.88
N LEU A 165 -11.30 15.01 0.42
CA LEU A 165 -11.24 14.69 -1.00
C LEU A 165 -12.39 15.31 -1.78
N ALA A 166 -13.61 15.23 -1.26
CA ALA A 166 -14.77 15.85 -1.89
C ALA A 166 -14.61 17.37 -2.03
N GLU A 167 -14.11 18.04 -0.99
CA GLU A 167 -13.80 19.47 -1.03
C GLU A 167 -12.73 19.81 -2.07
N LEU A 168 -11.65 19.03 -2.15
CA LEU A 168 -10.55 19.25 -3.09
C LEU A 168 -10.97 19.02 -4.54
N VAL A 169 -11.77 18.02 -4.80
CA VAL A 169 -12.30 17.71 -6.15
C VAL A 169 -13.31 18.79 -6.57
N ALA A 170 -14.16 19.26 -5.67
CA ALA A 170 -15.13 20.31 -5.97
C ALA A 170 -14.48 21.69 -6.24
N ALA A 171 -13.29 21.95 -5.69
CA ALA A 171 -12.54 23.18 -5.85
C ALA A 171 -11.64 23.22 -7.10
N ALA A 172 -11.55 22.11 -7.82
CA ALA A 172 -10.67 21.95 -9.00
C ALA A 172 -11.32 22.44 -10.30
#